data_a30845a17ffb42fb5c59ce3000b3b0fb
#
_entry.id   a30845a17ffb42fb5c59ce3000b3b0fb
#
_cell.length_a   1.000
_cell.length_b   1.000
_cell.length_c   1.000
_cell.angle_alpha   90.00
_cell.angle_beta   90.00
_cell.angle_gamma   90.00
#
_symmetry.space_group_name_H-M   'P 1'
#
loop_
_entity.id
_entity.type
_entity.pdbx_description
1 polymer ?
#
loop_
_entity_poly.entity_id
_entity_poly.type
_entity_poly.pdbx_seq_one_letter_code
_entity_poly.pdbx_strand_id
1 'polypeptide(L)'
;MATFVLIHGGWFGGWCWHDVATALRANGHQVYTPTLTGLGERSHLASPLITLNTHAQDIANVLFYEDLQEVILLGHSYSGMPLSLVPKLEPKRIRTMVYLDAFVPQHNDSLAVLVEDAAGMRARAKESGFGWLTPPPPLARWHITDPNLIAKIEPRLAPHMFLLHDEQVDLTDTPNLPKTYISLTRHQKSHFVKIANRVKNKPDWQYLEVDAGHLVMVEEPDKLVACLESLA
;
A
#
# COMPACT_ATOMS: atom_id res chain seq x y z
N MET A 1 8.03 -21.76 5.32
CA MET A 1 6.89 -21.07 6.00
C MET A 1 7.35 -19.67 6.36
N ALA A 2 6.65 -18.65 5.88
CA ALA A 2 6.94 -17.23 6.16
C ALA A 2 5.70 -16.54 6.72
N THR A 3 5.87 -15.36 7.34
CA THR A 3 4.77 -14.52 7.83
C THR A 3 4.66 -13.28 6.95
N PHE A 4 3.51 -13.11 6.29
CA PHE A 4 3.21 -11.96 5.46
C PHE A 4 2.21 -11.02 6.15
N VAL A 5 2.48 -9.72 6.09
CA VAL A 5 1.52 -8.67 6.45
C VAL A 5 1.32 -7.79 5.22
N LEU A 6 0.13 -7.81 4.64
CA LEU A 6 -0.19 -7.19 3.35
C LEU A 6 -1.09 -5.96 3.57
N ILE A 7 -0.56 -4.77 3.28
CA ILE A 7 -1.26 -3.50 3.50
C ILE A 7 -1.78 -2.96 2.16
N HIS A 8 -3.08 -2.69 2.12
CA HIS A 8 -3.80 -2.21 0.93
C HIS A 8 -3.49 -0.76 0.57
N GLY A 9 -3.73 -0.38 -0.68
CA GLY A 9 -3.61 0.98 -1.18
C GLY A 9 -4.74 1.92 -0.75
N GLY A 10 -4.69 3.18 -1.17
CA GLY A 10 -5.76 4.16 -0.94
C GLY A 10 -7.11 3.66 -1.45
N TRP A 11 -8.20 4.05 -0.82
CA TRP A 11 -9.61 3.70 -1.10
C TRP A 11 -10.00 2.24 -0.87
N PHE A 12 -9.05 1.33 -0.69
CA PHE A 12 -9.27 -0.10 -0.47
C PHE A 12 -9.36 -0.46 1.01
N GLY A 13 -9.42 -1.74 1.31
CA GLY A 13 -9.33 -2.37 2.62
C GLY A 13 -8.64 -3.72 2.50
N GLY A 14 -8.41 -4.40 3.62
CA GLY A 14 -7.79 -5.72 3.66
C GLY A 14 -8.47 -6.77 2.78
N TRP A 15 -9.75 -6.56 2.47
CA TRP A 15 -10.55 -7.41 1.61
C TRP A 15 -9.96 -7.62 0.19
N CYS A 16 -9.18 -6.65 -0.32
CA CYS A 16 -8.59 -6.77 -1.66
C CYS A 16 -7.51 -7.86 -1.76
N TRP A 17 -6.99 -8.29 -0.62
CA TRP A 17 -5.98 -9.34 -0.54
C TRP A 17 -6.56 -10.76 -0.45
N HIS A 18 -7.90 -10.92 -0.44
CA HIS A 18 -8.55 -12.19 -0.17
C HIS A 18 -7.98 -13.37 -0.96
N ASP A 19 -7.86 -13.21 -2.28
CA ASP A 19 -7.44 -14.28 -3.18
C ASP A 19 -5.94 -14.59 -2.98
N VAL A 20 -5.09 -13.56 -2.87
CA VAL A 20 -3.65 -13.69 -2.58
C VAL A 20 -3.42 -14.35 -1.22
N ALA A 21 -4.13 -13.89 -0.18
CA ALA A 21 -3.98 -14.43 1.18
C ALA A 21 -4.44 -15.89 1.26
N THR A 22 -5.50 -16.25 0.54
CA THR A 22 -6.00 -17.63 0.47
C THR A 22 -4.96 -18.55 -0.17
N ALA A 23 -4.36 -18.14 -1.29
CA ALA A 23 -3.33 -18.92 -1.97
C ALA A 23 -2.05 -19.06 -1.11
N LEU A 24 -1.55 -17.98 -0.53
CA LEU A 24 -0.36 -18.04 0.34
C LEU A 24 -0.59 -18.92 1.58
N ARG A 25 -1.79 -18.86 2.19
CA ARG A 25 -2.14 -19.74 3.32
C ARG A 25 -2.21 -21.22 2.89
N ALA A 26 -2.74 -21.50 1.70
CA ALA A 26 -2.74 -22.86 1.12
C ALA A 26 -1.33 -23.39 0.91
N ASN A 27 -0.35 -22.54 0.63
CA ASN A 27 1.08 -22.86 0.52
C ASN A 27 1.80 -22.91 1.88
N GLY A 28 1.08 -22.81 3.00
CA GLY A 28 1.61 -23.00 4.35
C GLY A 28 2.19 -21.73 5.01
N HIS A 29 1.90 -20.54 4.49
CA HIS A 29 2.32 -19.28 5.09
C HIS A 29 1.28 -18.71 6.08
N GLN A 30 1.74 -17.90 7.04
CA GLN A 30 0.87 -17.04 7.83
C GLN A 30 0.64 -15.74 7.08
N VAL A 31 -0.63 -15.27 6.98
CA VAL A 31 -0.95 -14.06 6.22
C VAL A 31 -1.95 -13.20 6.98
N TYR A 32 -1.58 -11.95 7.20
CA TYR A 32 -2.41 -10.92 7.84
C TYR A 32 -2.70 -9.82 6.82
N THR A 33 -3.94 -9.36 6.78
CA THR A 33 -4.41 -8.34 5.81
C THR A 33 -5.18 -7.24 6.53
N PRO A 34 -4.53 -6.46 7.43
CA PRO A 34 -5.22 -5.45 8.20
C PRO A 34 -5.75 -4.33 7.32
N THR A 35 -6.89 -3.76 7.74
CA THR A 35 -7.44 -2.55 7.14
C THR A 35 -7.03 -1.33 7.95
N LEU A 36 -6.47 -0.33 7.27
CA LEU A 36 -6.08 0.95 7.86
C LEU A 36 -7.31 1.72 8.37
N THR A 37 -7.17 2.42 9.48
CA THR A 37 -8.25 3.20 10.12
C THR A 37 -8.87 4.20 9.13
N GLY A 38 -10.20 4.21 9.07
CA GLY A 38 -10.98 5.08 8.18
C GLY A 38 -11.18 4.56 6.76
N LEU A 39 -10.70 3.34 6.43
CA LEU A 39 -10.82 2.72 5.11
C LEU A 39 -11.54 1.38 5.16
N GLY A 40 -11.94 0.84 4.02
CA GLY A 40 -12.64 -0.45 3.90
C GLY A 40 -13.77 -0.60 4.91
N GLU A 41 -13.84 -1.74 5.60
CA GLU A 41 -14.83 -2.03 6.64
C GLU A 41 -14.69 -1.15 7.89
N ARG A 42 -13.59 -0.41 8.02
CA ARG A 42 -13.36 0.59 9.08
C ARG A 42 -13.66 2.03 8.62
N SER A 43 -14.33 2.22 7.48
CA SER A 43 -14.69 3.55 6.93
C SER A 43 -15.54 4.40 7.87
N HIS A 44 -16.33 3.77 8.75
CA HIS A 44 -17.10 4.45 9.80
C HIS A 44 -16.23 5.20 10.83
N LEU A 45 -14.92 4.93 10.87
CA LEU A 45 -13.94 5.61 11.72
C LEU A 45 -13.24 6.77 10.99
N ALA A 46 -13.61 7.05 9.72
CA ALA A 46 -12.98 8.12 8.96
C ALA A 46 -13.11 9.47 9.69
N SER A 47 -11.99 10.18 9.80
CA SER A 47 -11.89 11.45 10.54
C SER A 47 -10.77 12.31 9.93
N PRO A 48 -10.92 13.64 9.92
CA PRO A 48 -9.85 14.55 9.53
C PRO A 48 -8.65 14.55 10.50
N LEU A 49 -8.75 13.88 11.65
CA LEU A 49 -7.67 13.75 12.63
C LEU A 49 -6.77 12.53 12.38
N ILE A 50 -7.10 11.67 11.40
CA ILE A 50 -6.25 10.55 11.02
C ILE A 50 -5.01 11.07 10.31
N THR A 51 -3.84 10.55 10.72
CA THR A 51 -2.52 10.93 10.21
C THR A 51 -1.79 9.73 9.60
N LEU A 52 -0.66 9.98 8.91
CA LEU A 52 0.23 8.89 8.48
C LEU A 52 0.72 8.04 9.66
N ASN A 53 0.96 8.69 10.82
CA ASN A 53 1.33 7.98 12.05
C ASN A 53 0.20 7.11 12.57
N THR A 54 -1.08 7.51 12.43
CA THR A 54 -2.22 6.64 12.74
C THR A 54 -2.17 5.35 11.92
N HIS A 55 -1.95 5.45 10.62
CA HIS A 55 -1.85 4.28 9.76
C HIS A 55 -0.57 3.46 10.01
N ALA A 56 0.56 4.09 10.32
CA ALA A 56 1.76 3.37 10.73
C ALA A 56 1.54 2.60 12.03
N GLN A 57 0.80 3.19 12.99
CA GLN A 57 0.45 2.54 14.26
C GLN A 57 -0.54 1.38 14.05
N ASP A 58 -1.51 1.50 13.12
CA ASP A 58 -2.37 0.36 12.74
C ASP A 58 -1.52 -0.85 12.34
N ILE A 59 -0.49 -0.63 11.52
CA ILE A 59 0.41 -1.69 11.04
C ILE A 59 1.27 -2.23 12.19
N ALA A 60 1.91 -1.35 12.96
CA ALA A 60 2.77 -1.74 14.07
C ALA A 60 2.00 -2.51 15.15
N ASN A 61 0.75 -2.13 15.43
CA ASN A 61 -0.10 -2.83 16.38
C ASN A 61 -0.40 -4.28 15.94
N VAL A 62 -0.60 -4.52 14.65
CA VAL A 62 -0.75 -5.91 14.15
C VAL A 62 0.51 -6.70 14.43
N LEU A 63 1.70 -6.14 14.14
CA LEU A 63 2.96 -6.82 14.42
C LEU A 63 3.12 -7.13 15.91
N PHE A 64 2.74 -6.20 16.78
CA PHE A 64 2.90 -6.31 18.22
C PHE A 64 1.87 -7.26 18.87
N TYR A 65 0.57 -7.03 18.65
CA TYR A 65 -0.50 -7.77 19.34
C TYR A 65 -0.70 -9.19 18.83
N GLU A 66 -0.33 -9.47 17.56
CA GLU A 66 -0.29 -10.84 17.02
C GLU A 66 1.07 -11.52 17.27
N ASP A 67 1.97 -10.87 18.03
CA ASP A 67 3.34 -11.32 18.33
C ASP A 67 4.12 -11.84 17.12
N LEU A 68 4.01 -11.12 15.99
CA LEU A 68 4.65 -11.53 14.76
C LEU A 68 6.16 -11.27 14.77
N GLN A 69 6.92 -12.19 14.16
CA GLN A 69 8.38 -12.10 14.02
C GLN A 69 8.77 -12.42 12.57
N GLU A 70 9.93 -11.92 12.13
CA GLU A 70 10.50 -12.18 10.81
C GLU A 70 9.50 -11.89 9.67
N VAL A 71 8.76 -10.78 9.81
CA VAL A 71 7.65 -10.42 8.92
C VAL A 71 8.15 -9.90 7.58
N ILE A 72 7.58 -10.43 6.49
CA ILE A 72 7.60 -9.81 5.17
C ILE A 72 6.45 -8.81 5.13
N LEU A 73 6.77 -7.52 5.32
CA LEU A 73 5.80 -6.44 5.44
C LEU A 73 5.63 -5.74 4.10
N LEU A 74 4.48 -5.96 3.45
CA LEU A 74 4.18 -5.42 2.13
C LEU A 74 3.20 -4.26 2.20
N GLY A 75 3.52 -3.17 1.51
CA GLY A 75 2.60 -2.06 1.27
C GLY A 75 2.39 -1.81 -0.22
N HIS A 76 1.11 -1.70 -0.62
CA HIS A 76 0.71 -1.40 -1.99
C HIS A 76 0.40 0.10 -2.16
N SER A 77 0.87 0.70 -3.26
CA SER A 77 0.46 2.05 -3.67
C SER A 77 0.66 3.10 -2.55
N TYR A 78 -0.42 3.72 -2.07
CA TYR A 78 -0.44 4.68 -0.95
C TYR A 78 0.29 4.17 0.29
N SER A 79 0.11 2.88 0.61
CA SER A 79 0.63 2.33 1.86
C SER A 79 2.15 2.32 1.97
N GLY A 80 2.86 2.58 0.88
CA GLY A 80 4.30 2.86 0.96
C GLY A 80 4.65 4.06 1.84
N MET A 81 3.72 5.03 2.00
CA MET A 81 3.92 6.19 2.88
C MET A 81 3.93 5.77 4.36
N PRO A 82 2.84 5.25 4.96
CA PRO A 82 2.84 4.83 6.36
C PRO A 82 3.77 3.63 6.61
N LEU A 83 3.94 2.73 5.65
CA LEU A 83 4.88 1.60 5.75
C LEU A 83 6.29 2.08 6.09
N SER A 84 6.73 3.18 5.50
CA SER A 84 8.08 3.74 5.71
C SER A 84 8.32 4.22 7.14
N LEU A 85 7.27 4.44 7.93
CA LEU A 85 7.34 4.84 9.35
C LEU A 85 7.37 3.65 10.32
N VAL A 86 6.91 2.48 9.89
CA VAL A 86 6.79 1.28 10.77
C VAL A 86 8.11 0.85 11.39
N PRO A 87 9.28 0.93 10.71
CA PRO A 87 10.56 0.59 11.32
C PRO A 87 10.95 1.43 12.54
N LYS A 88 10.38 2.64 12.72
CA LYS A 88 10.56 3.42 13.95
C LYS A 88 9.83 2.81 15.14
N LEU A 89 8.74 2.07 14.89
CA LEU A 89 7.85 1.52 15.91
C LEU A 89 8.24 0.08 16.27
N GLU A 90 8.40 -0.79 15.27
CA GLU A 90 8.61 -2.23 15.45
C GLU A 90 9.75 -2.79 14.56
N PRO A 91 10.98 -2.25 14.65
CA PRO A 91 12.08 -2.64 13.74
C PRO A 91 12.48 -4.10 13.85
N LYS A 92 12.39 -4.69 15.06
CA LYS A 92 12.88 -6.04 15.34
C LYS A 92 11.98 -7.15 14.82
N ARG A 93 10.72 -6.81 14.46
CA ARG A 93 9.72 -7.76 13.99
C ARG A 93 9.73 -7.92 12.46
N ILE A 94 10.39 -7.00 11.75
CA ILE A 94 10.39 -6.92 10.31
C ILE A 94 11.64 -7.56 9.73
N ARG A 95 11.48 -8.61 8.93
CA ARG A 95 12.54 -9.23 8.14
C ARG A 95 12.88 -8.39 6.91
N THR A 96 11.86 -7.96 6.17
CA THR A 96 12.01 -7.14 4.97
C THR A 96 10.78 -6.31 4.70
N MET A 97 10.97 -5.15 4.08
CA MET A 97 9.90 -4.27 3.62
C MET A 97 9.71 -4.44 2.12
N VAL A 98 8.47 -4.65 1.68
CA VAL A 98 8.13 -4.84 0.28
C VAL A 98 7.21 -3.71 -0.20
N TYR A 99 7.63 -2.99 -1.21
CA TYR A 99 6.90 -1.90 -1.85
C TYR A 99 6.33 -2.40 -3.18
N LEU A 100 5.06 -2.76 -3.19
CA LEU A 100 4.37 -3.26 -4.39
C LEU A 100 3.77 -2.07 -5.15
N ASP A 101 4.42 -1.67 -6.24
CA ASP A 101 4.01 -0.52 -7.07
C ASP A 101 3.56 0.66 -6.21
N ALA A 102 4.42 1.01 -5.24
CA ALA A 102 4.10 1.85 -4.11
C ALA A 102 4.95 3.12 -4.06
N PHE A 103 4.46 4.11 -3.33
CA PHE A 103 5.26 5.30 -3.00
C PHE A 103 6.41 4.91 -2.06
N VAL A 104 7.58 5.45 -2.35
CA VAL A 104 8.79 5.31 -1.53
C VAL A 104 9.23 6.71 -1.16
N PRO A 105 8.77 7.27 -0.04
CA PRO A 105 9.12 8.63 0.33
C PRO A 105 10.59 8.76 0.75
N GLN A 106 11.13 9.94 0.55
CA GLN A 106 12.32 10.44 1.23
C GLN A 106 11.91 11.25 2.46
N HIS A 107 12.86 11.57 3.33
CA HIS A 107 12.59 12.43 4.48
C HIS A 107 11.99 13.77 4.02
N ASN A 108 10.90 14.19 4.68
CA ASN A 108 10.08 15.36 4.35
C ASN A 108 9.28 15.30 3.05
N ASP A 109 9.28 14.17 2.33
CA ASP A 109 8.33 14.01 1.24
C ASP A 109 6.90 13.90 1.80
N SER A 110 5.94 14.47 1.05
CA SER A 110 4.52 14.20 1.22
C SER A 110 3.97 13.48 -0.01
N LEU A 111 2.82 12.84 0.11
CA LEU A 111 2.18 12.20 -1.03
C LEU A 111 1.88 13.23 -2.13
N ALA A 112 1.50 14.47 -1.75
CA ALA A 112 1.22 15.55 -2.69
C ALA A 112 2.42 15.94 -3.57
N VAL A 113 3.64 15.77 -3.06
CA VAL A 113 4.88 15.99 -3.85
C VAL A 113 5.16 14.83 -4.79
N LEU A 114 4.77 13.62 -4.40
CA LEU A 114 5.07 12.40 -5.16
C LEU A 114 4.05 12.10 -6.25
N VAL A 115 2.79 12.54 -6.10
CA VAL A 115 1.74 12.33 -7.12
C VAL A 115 1.77 13.41 -8.19
N GLU A 116 1.35 13.06 -9.41
CA GLU A 116 1.30 14.02 -10.52
C GLU A 116 0.12 14.99 -10.46
N ASP A 117 -1.02 14.55 -9.90
CA ASP A 117 -2.29 15.28 -9.90
C ASP A 117 -2.74 15.71 -8.50
N ALA A 118 -1.83 16.25 -7.70
CA ALA A 118 -2.17 16.74 -6.36
C ALA A 118 -3.23 17.85 -6.40
N ALA A 119 -3.17 18.74 -7.39
CA ALA A 119 -4.13 19.84 -7.54
C ALA A 119 -5.54 19.30 -7.87
N GLY A 120 -5.66 18.34 -8.80
CA GLY A 120 -6.93 17.70 -9.12
C GLY A 120 -7.50 16.89 -7.94
N MET A 121 -6.66 16.26 -7.14
CA MET A 121 -7.10 15.58 -5.91
C MET A 121 -7.65 16.58 -4.88
N ARG A 122 -7.01 17.75 -4.72
CA ARG A 122 -7.52 18.85 -3.86
C ARG A 122 -8.87 19.35 -4.35
N ALA A 123 -9.03 19.57 -5.66
CA ALA A 123 -10.30 20.01 -6.24
C ALA A 123 -11.42 19.01 -5.95
N ARG A 124 -11.19 17.72 -6.21
CA ARG A 124 -12.16 16.66 -5.90
C ARG A 124 -12.52 16.57 -4.41
N ALA A 125 -11.54 16.70 -3.54
CA ALA A 125 -11.80 16.71 -2.08
C ALA A 125 -12.66 17.90 -1.67
N LYS A 126 -12.43 19.07 -2.27
CA LYS A 126 -13.22 20.28 -2.01
C LYS A 126 -14.65 20.18 -2.53
N GLU A 127 -14.85 19.61 -3.74
CA GLU A 127 -16.15 19.54 -4.40
C GLU A 127 -17.07 18.47 -3.81
N SER A 128 -16.55 17.29 -3.49
CA SER A 128 -17.37 16.13 -3.12
C SER A 128 -16.94 15.43 -1.84
N GLY A 129 -15.86 15.86 -1.19
CA GLY A 129 -15.26 15.19 -0.04
C GLY A 129 -15.24 16.02 1.24
N PHE A 130 -16.12 17.02 1.38
CA PHE A 130 -16.15 17.92 2.54
C PHE A 130 -14.79 18.61 2.83
N GLY A 131 -13.90 18.69 1.82
CA GLY A 131 -12.57 19.29 1.92
C GLY A 131 -11.49 18.39 2.52
N TRP A 132 -11.83 17.21 3.04
CA TRP A 132 -10.88 16.31 3.70
C TRP A 132 -10.94 14.84 3.23
N LEU A 133 -11.92 14.49 2.39
CA LEU A 133 -12.04 13.17 1.75
C LEU A 133 -11.78 13.28 0.25
N THR A 134 -11.07 12.31 -0.30
CA THR A 134 -10.96 12.13 -1.75
C THR A 134 -11.81 10.93 -2.14
N PRO A 135 -12.87 11.12 -2.94
CA PRO A 135 -13.66 10.00 -3.43
C PRO A 135 -12.80 9.06 -4.28
N PRO A 136 -13.14 7.76 -4.32
CA PRO A 136 -12.42 6.81 -5.16
C PRO A 136 -12.49 7.24 -6.63
N PRO A 137 -11.38 7.14 -7.38
CA PRO A 137 -11.41 7.40 -8.82
C PRO A 137 -12.13 6.26 -9.54
N PRO A 138 -12.65 6.51 -10.75
CA PRO A 138 -13.19 5.45 -11.59
C PRO A 138 -12.14 4.33 -11.80
N LEU A 139 -12.56 3.07 -11.76
CA LEU A 139 -11.67 1.91 -11.92
C LEU A 139 -10.95 1.88 -13.29
N ALA A 140 -11.52 2.50 -14.31
CA ALA A 140 -10.88 2.73 -15.60
C ALA A 140 -9.53 3.48 -15.50
N ARG A 141 -9.30 4.25 -14.42
CA ARG A 141 -7.99 4.90 -14.14
C ARG A 141 -6.87 3.86 -13.98
N TRP A 142 -7.20 2.65 -13.55
CA TRP A 142 -6.30 1.52 -13.41
C TRP A 142 -6.48 0.48 -14.51
N HIS A 143 -7.16 0.85 -15.62
CA HIS A 143 -7.44 0.00 -16.78
C HIS A 143 -8.36 -1.20 -16.49
N ILE A 144 -9.10 -1.18 -15.37
CA ILE A 144 -10.11 -2.20 -15.07
C ILE A 144 -11.34 -1.92 -15.93
N THR A 145 -11.64 -2.84 -16.85
CA THR A 145 -12.77 -2.74 -17.77
C THR A 145 -13.72 -3.94 -17.70
N ASP A 146 -13.34 -5.02 -17.00
CA ASP A 146 -14.20 -6.18 -16.78
C ASP A 146 -15.39 -5.80 -15.89
N PRO A 147 -16.66 -5.90 -16.39
CA PRO A 147 -17.83 -5.58 -15.60
C PRO A 147 -17.97 -6.38 -14.31
N ASN A 148 -17.52 -7.64 -14.30
CA ASN A 148 -17.60 -8.50 -13.10
C ASN A 148 -16.63 -8.01 -12.01
N LEU A 149 -15.41 -7.63 -12.39
CA LEU A 149 -14.46 -7.02 -11.47
C LEU A 149 -14.95 -5.67 -10.97
N ILE A 150 -15.49 -4.83 -11.83
CA ILE A 150 -16.08 -3.54 -11.46
C ILE A 150 -17.18 -3.75 -10.42
N ALA A 151 -18.14 -4.64 -10.69
CA ALA A 151 -19.23 -4.96 -9.77
C ALA A 151 -18.74 -5.53 -8.41
N LYS A 152 -17.61 -6.25 -8.40
CA LYS A 152 -16.98 -6.78 -7.18
C LYS A 152 -16.26 -5.70 -6.38
N ILE A 153 -15.59 -4.76 -7.04
CA ILE A 153 -14.66 -3.80 -6.42
C ILE A 153 -15.38 -2.49 -6.01
N GLU A 154 -16.09 -1.85 -6.94
CA GLU A 154 -16.63 -0.50 -6.77
C GLU A 154 -17.47 -0.30 -5.50
N PRO A 155 -18.40 -1.22 -5.14
CA PRO A 155 -19.22 -1.07 -3.92
C PRO A 155 -18.42 -1.16 -2.59
N ARG A 156 -17.16 -1.60 -2.65
CA ARG A 156 -16.31 -1.79 -1.47
C ARG A 156 -15.27 -0.69 -1.30
N LEU A 157 -15.18 0.24 -2.26
CA LEU A 157 -14.26 1.37 -2.17
C LEU A 157 -14.76 2.40 -1.15
N ALA A 158 -13.87 2.91 -0.34
CA ALA A 158 -14.14 3.97 0.63
C ALA A 158 -13.40 5.25 0.26
N PRO A 159 -13.97 6.46 0.49
CA PRO A 159 -13.23 7.71 0.35
C PRO A 159 -11.95 7.70 1.19
N HIS A 160 -10.88 8.25 0.64
CA HIS A 160 -9.58 8.33 1.32
C HIS A 160 -9.38 9.71 1.95
N MET A 161 -8.78 9.77 3.13
CA MET A 161 -8.52 11.02 3.84
C MET A 161 -7.51 11.88 3.07
N PHE A 162 -7.99 12.99 2.49
CA PHE A 162 -7.16 13.84 1.64
C PHE A 162 -6.03 14.52 2.42
N LEU A 163 -6.25 14.91 3.69
CA LEU A 163 -5.26 15.62 4.49
C LEU A 163 -3.95 14.84 4.67
N LEU A 164 -4.00 13.50 4.58
CA LEU A 164 -2.82 12.65 4.57
C LEU A 164 -1.88 12.91 3.39
N HIS A 165 -2.40 13.52 2.30
CA HIS A 165 -1.60 13.81 1.12
C HIS A 165 -0.59 14.93 1.35
N ASP A 166 -0.85 15.86 2.27
CA ASP A 166 0.03 16.99 2.58
C ASP A 166 0.96 16.71 3.76
N GLU A 167 0.72 15.63 4.50
CA GLU A 167 1.54 15.25 5.65
C GLU A 167 2.92 14.79 5.19
N GLN A 168 3.97 15.38 5.78
CA GLN A 168 5.35 15.02 5.48
C GLN A 168 5.80 13.80 6.29
N VAL A 169 6.54 12.91 5.64
CA VAL A 169 7.08 11.71 6.28
C VAL A 169 8.39 12.05 6.98
N ASP A 170 8.41 11.96 8.30
CA ASP A 170 9.63 12.07 9.07
C ASP A 170 10.36 10.72 9.14
N LEU A 171 11.46 10.59 8.38
CA LEU A 171 12.33 9.41 8.37
C LEU A 171 13.62 9.60 9.19
N THR A 172 13.73 10.65 10.01
CA THR A 172 14.88 10.84 10.90
C THR A 172 15.01 9.61 11.81
N ASP A 173 16.23 9.10 11.97
CA ASP A 173 16.55 7.93 12.81
C ASP A 173 15.75 6.64 12.49
N THR A 174 15.18 6.55 11.27
CA THR A 174 14.49 5.33 10.83
C THR A 174 15.52 4.22 10.55
N PRO A 175 15.42 3.04 11.20
CA PRO A 175 16.30 1.92 10.93
C PRO A 175 16.28 1.51 9.45
N ASN A 176 17.46 1.28 8.88
CA ASN A 176 17.57 0.79 7.51
C ASN A 176 17.40 -0.73 7.49
N LEU A 177 16.22 -1.19 7.07
CA LEU A 177 15.90 -2.61 6.91
C LEU A 177 16.05 -3.04 5.45
N PRO A 178 16.20 -4.34 5.15
CA PRO A 178 16.15 -4.86 3.79
C PRO A 178 14.88 -4.43 3.08
N LYS A 179 14.98 -4.04 1.81
CA LYS A 179 13.85 -3.52 1.01
C LYS A 179 13.76 -4.21 -0.34
N THR A 180 12.53 -4.51 -0.74
CA THR A 180 12.20 -4.99 -2.08
C THR A 180 11.21 -4.03 -2.74
N TYR A 181 11.44 -3.67 -3.98
CA TYR A 181 10.46 -2.99 -4.82
C TYR A 181 9.93 -3.97 -5.88
N ILE A 182 8.62 -4.15 -5.93
CA ILE A 182 7.96 -4.92 -6.99
C ILE A 182 7.28 -3.93 -7.92
N SER A 183 7.79 -3.82 -9.13
CA SER A 183 7.24 -2.97 -10.19
C SER A 183 6.20 -3.73 -11.01
N LEU A 184 5.04 -3.11 -11.24
CA LEU A 184 3.98 -3.66 -12.09
C LEU A 184 4.12 -3.07 -13.49
N THR A 185 4.64 -3.86 -14.44
CA THR A 185 5.15 -3.35 -15.73
C THR A 185 4.06 -2.84 -16.67
N ARG A 186 2.79 -3.24 -16.48
CA ARG A 186 1.65 -2.70 -17.25
C ARG A 186 1.08 -1.40 -16.66
N HIS A 187 1.53 -0.99 -15.44
CA HIS A 187 1.12 0.26 -14.82
C HIS A 187 2.18 1.34 -15.03
N GLN A 188 2.04 2.11 -16.10
CA GLN A 188 3.01 3.11 -16.55
C GLN A 188 2.73 4.54 -16.05
N LYS A 189 2.21 4.69 -14.82
CA LYS A 189 2.08 6.03 -14.21
C LYS A 189 3.46 6.61 -13.90
N SER A 190 3.73 7.83 -14.37
CA SER A 190 5.08 8.38 -14.40
C SER A 190 5.72 8.49 -13.00
N HIS A 191 4.93 8.74 -11.95
CA HIS A 191 5.46 8.78 -10.59
C HIS A 191 5.96 7.39 -10.11
N PHE A 192 5.26 6.29 -10.41
CA PHE A 192 5.72 4.94 -10.07
C PHE A 192 6.93 4.54 -10.92
N VAL A 193 6.94 4.89 -12.21
CA VAL A 193 8.10 4.68 -13.08
C VAL A 193 9.34 5.44 -12.55
N LYS A 194 9.18 6.69 -12.12
CA LYS A 194 10.27 7.47 -11.50
C LYS A 194 10.79 6.82 -10.22
N ILE A 195 9.89 6.34 -9.36
CA ILE A 195 10.26 5.65 -8.12
C ILE A 195 10.99 4.34 -8.43
N ALA A 196 10.43 3.50 -9.32
CA ALA A 196 11.05 2.26 -9.76
C ALA A 196 12.48 2.48 -10.28
N ASN A 197 12.67 3.45 -11.19
CA ASN A 197 13.99 3.80 -11.72
C ASN A 197 14.95 4.30 -10.63
N ARG A 198 14.45 5.03 -9.63
CA ARG A 198 15.25 5.53 -8.50
C ARG A 198 15.79 4.41 -7.63
N VAL A 199 15.01 3.34 -7.43
CA VAL A 199 15.37 2.23 -6.52
C VAL A 199 16.03 1.06 -7.24
N LYS A 200 15.77 0.85 -8.53
CA LYS A 200 16.24 -0.30 -9.32
C LYS A 200 17.76 -0.56 -9.24
N ASN A 201 18.56 0.51 -9.11
CA ASN A 201 20.03 0.41 -9.11
C ASN A 201 20.65 0.70 -7.73
N LYS A 202 19.84 0.74 -6.67
CA LYS A 202 20.36 0.93 -5.31
C LYS A 202 20.83 -0.40 -4.72
N PRO A 203 22.03 -0.46 -4.15
CA PRO A 203 22.61 -1.71 -3.64
C PRO A 203 21.85 -2.31 -2.44
N ASP A 204 21.09 -1.49 -1.72
CA ASP A 204 20.29 -1.86 -0.55
C ASP A 204 18.84 -2.23 -0.89
N TRP A 205 18.51 -2.33 -2.20
CA TRP A 205 17.20 -2.70 -2.70
C TRP A 205 17.26 -3.96 -3.56
N GLN A 206 16.35 -4.91 -3.30
CA GLN A 206 15.98 -5.91 -4.27
C GLN A 206 14.92 -5.30 -5.21
N TYR A 207 15.05 -5.56 -6.52
CA TYR A 207 14.10 -5.07 -7.50
C TYR A 207 13.53 -6.23 -8.30
N LEU A 208 12.20 -6.35 -8.32
CA LEU A 208 11.46 -7.38 -9.03
C LEU A 208 10.45 -6.73 -9.97
N GLU A 209 10.11 -7.44 -11.04
CA GLU A 209 9.11 -7.01 -12.02
C GLU A 209 8.02 -8.09 -12.14
N VAL A 210 6.76 -7.66 -12.18
CA VAL A 210 5.61 -8.52 -12.45
C VAL A 210 4.84 -7.91 -13.62
N ASP A 211 4.60 -8.70 -14.67
CA ASP A 211 3.80 -8.28 -15.82
C ASP A 211 2.31 -8.26 -15.46
N ALA A 212 1.89 -7.17 -14.81
CA ALA A 212 0.53 -6.99 -14.32
C ALA A 212 0.15 -5.49 -14.26
N GLY A 213 -1.14 -5.20 -14.08
CA GLY A 213 -1.69 -3.89 -13.78
C GLY A 213 -1.57 -3.51 -12.30
N HIS A 214 -1.91 -2.26 -11.97
CA HIS A 214 -1.78 -1.71 -10.59
C HIS A 214 -2.55 -2.52 -9.54
N LEU A 215 -3.69 -3.08 -9.90
CA LEU A 215 -4.55 -3.85 -9.00
C LEU A 215 -4.31 -5.37 -9.14
N VAL A 216 -3.06 -5.77 -9.29
CA VAL A 216 -2.63 -7.17 -9.49
C VAL A 216 -3.26 -8.14 -8.50
N MET A 217 -3.47 -7.70 -7.24
CA MET A 217 -4.03 -8.54 -6.18
C MET A 217 -5.49 -8.97 -6.45
N VAL A 218 -6.23 -8.26 -7.31
CA VAL A 218 -7.61 -8.57 -7.68
C VAL A 218 -7.75 -8.99 -9.14
N GLU A 219 -6.80 -8.61 -10.01
CA GLU A 219 -6.81 -8.94 -11.44
C GLU A 219 -6.11 -10.26 -11.73
N GLU A 220 -4.93 -10.47 -11.16
CA GLU A 220 -4.03 -11.58 -11.47
C GLU A 220 -3.31 -12.07 -10.19
N PRO A 221 -4.05 -12.49 -9.14
CA PRO A 221 -3.49 -12.84 -7.84
C PRO A 221 -2.39 -13.91 -7.92
N ASP A 222 -2.50 -14.87 -8.84
CA ASP A 222 -1.52 -15.95 -9.00
C ASP A 222 -0.14 -15.44 -9.40
N LYS A 223 -0.07 -14.39 -10.23
CA LYS A 223 1.21 -13.77 -10.60
C LYS A 223 1.89 -13.12 -9.39
N LEU A 224 1.09 -12.46 -8.55
CA LEU A 224 1.62 -11.85 -7.33
C LEU A 224 2.06 -12.91 -6.33
N VAL A 225 1.27 -13.96 -6.14
CA VAL A 225 1.61 -15.10 -5.26
C VAL A 225 2.95 -15.70 -5.68
N ALA A 226 3.14 -16.02 -6.97
CA ALA A 226 4.41 -16.55 -7.47
C ALA A 226 5.61 -15.62 -7.17
N CYS A 227 5.43 -14.31 -7.26
CA CYS A 227 6.46 -13.34 -6.90
C CYS A 227 6.73 -13.34 -5.40
N LEU A 228 5.69 -13.36 -4.55
CA LEU A 228 5.83 -13.33 -3.08
C LEU A 228 6.47 -14.61 -2.53
N GLU A 229 6.21 -15.77 -3.14
CA GLU A 229 6.87 -17.04 -2.79
C GLU A 229 8.40 -16.94 -2.92
N SER A 230 8.91 -16.17 -3.87
CA SER A 230 10.36 -15.98 -4.02
C SER A 230 10.99 -15.17 -2.88
N LEU A 231 10.19 -14.54 -2.03
CA LEU A 231 10.63 -13.77 -0.86
C LEU A 231 10.50 -14.53 0.47
N ALA A 232 9.82 -15.71 0.45
CA ALA A 232 9.47 -16.50 1.64
C ALA A 232 10.65 -17.22 2.32
#